data_22eb50d3976fe9c524253ef4f92033cf
#
_entry.id   22eb50d3976fe9c524253ef4f92033cf
#
_cell.length_a   1.000
_cell.length_b   1.000
_cell.length_c   1.000
_cell.angle_alpha   90.00
_cell.angle_beta   90.00
_cell.angle_gamma   90.00
#
_symmetry.space_group_name_H-M   'P 1'
#
loop_
_entity.id
_entity.type
_entity.pdbx_description
1 polymer ?
#
loop_
_entity_poly.entity_id
_entity_poly.type
_entity_poly.pdbx_seq_one_letter_code
_entity_poly.pdbx_strand_id
1 'polypeptide(L)'
;MQKRTIPRRTFLKETLAGTTLLSLSSVLPSELLLADELSQVPKDLVFFSPKEYLIFEAVAERIIGQPSPGQPSTKEVGVASRADQFLAGADAEVQDQLHQLLTVFNSPIVAFLFDFRFSSFLNMSAEDKDSYIRDWMTSMFGVRRTGFQALKRISLSMFYTDSRSWKEIGYEGMFMPEDRK
;
A
#
# COMPACT_ATOMS: atom_id res chain seq x y z
N MET A 1 -12.03 1.76 60.99
CA MET A 1 -11.93 2.02 59.54
C MET A 1 -10.65 2.81 59.28
N GLN A 2 -9.59 2.13 58.79
CA GLN A 2 -8.27 2.74 58.66
C GLN A 2 -8.08 3.07 57.16
N LYS A 3 -8.07 4.36 56.82
CA LYS A 3 -7.78 4.86 55.48
C LYS A 3 -6.30 4.62 55.16
N ARG A 4 -6.01 3.65 54.28
CA ARG A 4 -4.70 3.49 53.66
C ARG A 4 -4.49 4.62 52.64
N THR A 5 -3.69 5.61 52.99
CA THR A 5 -3.20 6.63 52.05
C THR A 5 -2.01 6.05 51.28
N ILE A 6 -2.18 5.79 50.00
CA ILE A 6 -1.11 5.37 49.08
C ILE A 6 -0.23 6.60 48.81
N PRO A 7 1.11 6.57 49.07
CA PRO A 7 1.97 7.72 48.82
C PRO A 7 2.06 7.98 47.30
N ARG A 8 1.94 9.26 46.91
CA ARG A 8 1.93 9.75 45.52
C ARG A 8 3.08 9.23 44.66
N ARG A 9 4.25 8.95 45.25
CA ARG A 9 5.41 8.41 44.58
C ARG A 9 5.25 6.96 44.11
N THR A 10 4.51 6.14 44.84
CA THR A 10 4.25 4.74 44.45
C THR A 10 3.22 4.68 43.32
N PHE A 11 2.19 5.54 43.34
CA PHE A 11 1.20 5.64 42.27
C PHE A 11 1.84 6.06 40.95
N LEU A 12 2.75 7.05 40.94
CA LEU A 12 3.44 7.50 39.74
C LEU A 12 4.36 6.42 39.14
N LYS A 13 5.04 5.61 39.97
CA LYS A 13 5.89 4.53 39.48
C LYS A 13 5.09 3.37 38.87
N GLU A 14 3.97 3.03 39.45
CA GLU A 14 3.08 1.96 38.91
C GLU A 14 2.36 2.42 37.64
N THR A 15 1.98 3.69 37.54
CA THR A 15 1.36 4.27 36.35
C THR A 15 2.37 4.38 35.18
N LEU A 16 3.64 4.75 35.48
CA LEU A 16 4.69 4.82 34.45
C LEU A 16 5.08 3.43 33.94
N ALA A 17 5.15 2.42 34.82
CA ALA A 17 5.44 1.04 34.42
C ALA A 17 4.29 0.42 33.62
N GLY A 18 3.04 0.72 33.97
CA GLY A 18 1.85 0.25 33.24
C GLY A 18 1.73 0.86 31.84
N THR A 19 2.02 2.15 31.69
CA THR A 19 1.96 2.83 30.38
C THR A 19 3.09 2.43 29.46
N THR A 20 4.29 2.14 29.96
CA THR A 20 5.40 1.64 29.13
C THR A 20 5.18 0.20 28.64
N LEU A 21 4.53 -0.66 29.43
CA LEU A 21 4.20 -2.03 28.99
C LEU A 21 3.06 -2.04 27.96
N LEU A 22 2.08 -1.16 28.08
CA LEU A 22 1.00 -1.05 27.09
C LEU A 22 1.47 -0.43 25.77
N SER A 23 2.42 0.50 25.80
CA SER A 23 2.99 1.08 24.57
C SER A 23 3.94 0.11 23.85
N LEU A 24 4.65 -0.76 24.55
CA LEU A 24 5.49 -1.81 23.96
C LEU A 24 4.65 -2.94 23.32
N SER A 25 3.49 -3.27 23.89
CA SER A 25 2.64 -4.34 23.35
C SER A 25 1.86 -3.93 22.08
N SER A 26 1.69 -2.62 21.82
CA SER A 26 0.98 -2.13 20.63
C SER A 26 1.89 -1.84 19.43
N VAL A 27 3.21 -1.73 19.64
CA VAL A 27 4.19 -1.44 18.57
C VAL A 27 4.82 -2.73 18.02
N LEU A 28 5.06 -3.73 18.87
CA LEU A 28 5.72 -4.97 18.49
C LEU A 28 5.01 -5.80 17.38
N PRO A 29 3.66 -5.94 17.32
CA PRO A 29 3.04 -6.75 16.29
C PRO A 29 3.16 -6.17 14.89
N SER A 30 3.06 -4.84 14.73
CA SER A 30 3.11 -4.19 13.43
C SER A 30 4.52 -4.12 12.84
N GLU A 31 5.54 -3.94 13.67
CA GLU A 31 6.94 -3.97 13.22
C GLU A 31 7.41 -5.38 12.85
N LEU A 32 6.97 -6.39 13.58
CA LEU A 32 7.25 -7.80 13.25
C LEU A 32 6.57 -8.24 11.96
N LEU A 33 5.32 -7.84 11.74
CA LEU A 33 4.60 -8.12 10.49
C LEU A 33 5.26 -7.42 9.30
N LEU A 34 5.65 -6.17 9.46
CA LEU A 34 6.36 -5.43 8.42
C LEU A 34 7.74 -6.03 8.11
N ALA A 35 8.45 -6.56 9.12
CA ALA A 35 9.72 -7.23 8.93
C ALA A 35 9.57 -8.55 8.17
N ASP A 36 8.51 -9.29 8.40
CA ASP A 36 8.17 -10.52 7.65
C ASP A 36 7.79 -10.18 6.21
N GLU A 37 6.94 -9.18 5.98
CA GLU A 37 6.60 -8.70 4.65
C GLU A 37 7.82 -8.21 3.87
N LEU A 38 8.73 -7.47 4.53
CA LEU A 38 9.98 -7.02 3.92
C LEU A 38 10.90 -8.18 3.52
N SER A 39 10.85 -9.30 4.22
CA SER A 39 11.63 -10.50 3.88
C SER A 39 11.16 -11.17 2.58
N GLN A 40 9.91 -10.97 2.19
CA GLN A 40 9.29 -11.51 0.98
C GLN A 40 9.47 -10.62 -0.25
N VAL A 41 10.00 -9.40 -0.06
CA VAL A 41 10.27 -8.46 -1.16
C VAL A 41 11.43 -8.99 -2.01
N PRO A 42 11.33 -8.95 -3.37
CA PRO A 42 12.44 -9.30 -4.25
C PRO A 42 13.70 -8.50 -3.92
N LYS A 43 14.86 -9.16 -3.98
CA LYS A 43 16.15 -8.52 -3.67
C LYS A 43 16.75 -7.77 -4.86
N ASP A 44 16.24 -8.00 -6.03
CA ASP A 44 16.69 -7.49 -7.33
C ASP A 44 15.85 -6.31 -7.84
N LEU A 45 15.27 -5.53 -6.92
CA LEU A 45 14.56 -4.31 -7.27
C LEU A 45 15.50 -3.31 -7.95
N VAL A 46 15.02 -2.66 -9.00
CA VAL A 46 15.79 -1.69 -9.80
C VAL A 46 15.28 -0.25 -9.64
N PHE A 47 14.02 -0.08 -9.28
CA PHE A 47 13.38 1.23 -9.09
C PHE A 47 12.89 1.42 -7.65
N PHE A 48 12.02 0.54 -7.15
CA PHE A 48 11.45 0.68 -5.82
C PHE A 48 12.44 0.37 -4.70
N SER A 49 12.41 1.13 -3.62
CA SER A 49 12.90 0.64 -2.34
C SER A 49 11.98 -0.50 -1.83
N PRO A 50 12.44 -1.37 -0.93
CA PRO A 50 11.62 -2.45 -0.38
C PRO A 50 10.28 -1.97 0.21
N LYS A 51 10.30 -0.80 0.85
CA LYS A 51 9.09 -0.20 1.43
C LYS A 51 8.13 0.31 0.35
N GLU A 52 8.64 0.96 -0.68
CA GLU A 52 7.83 1.46 -1.80
C GLU A 52 7.21 0.31 -2.59
N TYR A 53 7.94 -0.79 -2.75
CA TYR A 53 7.41 -2.02 -3.35
C TYR A 53 6.18 -2.52 -2.59
N LEU A 54 6.25 -2.64 -1.26
CA LEU A 54 5.12 -3.04 -0.42
C LEU A 54 3.94 -2.05 -0.50
N ILE A 55 4.22 -0.75 -0.52
CA ILE A 55 3.18 0.27 -0.68
C ILE A 55 2.47 0.09 -2.02
N PHE A 56 3.23 -0.04 -3.11
CA PHE A 56 2.67 -0.19 -4.44
C PHE A 56 1.91 -1.52 -4.60
N GLU A 57 2.45 -2.63 -4.07
CA GLU A 57 1.78 -3.94 -4.06
C GLU A 57 0.43 -3.86 -3.34
N ALA A 58 0.40 -3.28 -2.14
CA ALA A 58 -0.83 -3.12 -1.38
C ALA A 58 -1.85 -2.20 -2.09
N VAL A 59 -1.40 -1.13 -2.75
CA VAL A 59 -2.26 -0.26 -3.57
C VAL A 59 -2.83 -1.02 -4.75
N ALA A 60 -2.00 -1.75 -5.49
CA ALA A 60 -2.42 -2.52 -6.67
C ALA A 60 -3.45 -3.59 -6.29
N GLU A 61 -3.24 -4.29 -5.17
CA GLU A 61 -4.18 -5.28 -4.65
C GLU A 61 -5.56 -4.67 -4.38
N ARG A 62 -5.61 -3.49 -3.76
CA ARG A 62 -6.89 -2.82 -3.46
C ARG A 62 -7.57 -2.23 -4.68
N ILE A 63 -6.81 -1.71 -5.66
CA ILE A 63 -7.35 -1.12 -6.89
C ILE A 63 -7.91 -2.20 -7.83
N ILE A 64 -7.20 -3.31 -7.98
CA ILE A 64 -7.61 -4.42 -8.87
C ILE A 64 -8.70 -5.26 -8.20
N GLY A 65 -8.63 -5.39 -6.88
CA GLY A 65 -9.63 -6.14 -6.10
C GLY A 65 -9.32 -7.62 -6.00
N GLN A 66 -10.27 -8.37 -5.45
CA GLN A 66 -10.16 -9.81 -5.31
C GLN A 66 -10.33 -10.50 -6.67
N PRO A 67 -9.47 -11.48 -6.99
CA PRO A 67 -9.59 -12.20 -8.26
C PRO A 67 -10.89 -13.02 -8.29
N SER A 68 -11.57 -12.97 -9.42
CA SER A 68 -12.70 -13.87 -9.69
C SER A 68 -12.20 -15.30 -9.97
N PRO A 69 -13.06 -16.33 -9.90
CA PRO A 69 -12.67 -17.70 -10.18
C PRO A 69 -12.00 -17.85 -11.56
N GLY A 70 -10.73 -18.21 -11.59
CA GLY A 70 -9.94 -18.37 -12.81
C GLY A 70 -9.14 -17.14 -13.25
N GLN A 71 -9.25 -16.03 -12.54
CA GLN A 71 -8.42 -14.85 -12.74
C GLN A 71 -7.19 -14.92 -11.81
N PRO A 72 -5.99 -14.55 -12.29
CA PRO A 72 -4.81 -14.50 -11.43
C PRO A 72 -4.90 -13.33 -10.44
N SER A 73 -4.34 -13.50 -9.26
CA SER A 73 -4.15 -12.41 -8.30
C SER A 73 -3.05 -11.44 -8.76
N THR A 74 -3.01 -10.26 -8.16
CA THR A 74 -1.95 -9.26 -8.40
C THR A 74 -0.55 -9.81 -8.13
N LYS A 75 -0.41 -10.66 -7.12
CA LYS A 75 0.84 -11.34 -6.76
C LYS A 75 1.23 -12.40 -7.79
N GLU A 76 0.28 -13.20 -8.27
CA GLU A 76 0.54 -14.22 -9.31
C GLU A 76 0.92 -13.61 -10.66
N VAL A 77 0.41 -12.42 -10.97
CA VAL A 77 0.83 -11.63 -12.14
C VAL A 77 2.19 -10.96 -11.89
N GLY A 78 2.54 -10.70 -10.63
CA GLY A 78 3.74 -9.95 -10.25
C GLY A 78 3.64 -8.46 -10.61
N VAL A 79 2.48 -7.85 -10.35
CA VAL A 79 2.17 -6.47 -10.74
C VAL A 79 3.22 -5.49 -10.22
N ALA A 80 3.65 -5.61 -8.96
CA ALA A 80 4.64 -4.73 -8.37
C ALA A 80 6.05 -4.93 -8.97
N SER A 81 6.45 -6.18 -9.25
CA SER A 81 7.74 -6.46 -9.88
C SER A 81 7.79 -5.98 -11.34
N ARG A 82 6.68 -6.10 -12.07
CA ARG A 82 6.58 -5.56 -13.44
C ARG A 82 6.61 -4.03 -13.44
N ALA A 83 5.95 -3.40 -12.46
CA ALA A 83 6.00 -1.95 -12.29
C ALA A 83 7.42 -1.46 -11.97
N ASP A 84 8.15 -2.16 -11.12
CA ASP A 84 9.55 -1.87 -10.79
C ASP A 84 10.43 -1.82 -12.05
N GLN A 85 10.36 -2.86 -12.87
CA GLN A 85 11.12 -2.95 -14.12
C GLN A 85 10.70 -1.90 -15.15
N PHE A 86 9.39 -1.66 -15.29
CA PHE A 86 8.85 -0.68 -16.24
C PHE A 86 9.29 0.74 -15.87
N LEU A 87 9.19 1.09 -14.58
CA LEU A 87 9.50 2.42 -14.08
C LEU A 87 11.01 2.72 -14.04
N ALA A 88 11.85 1.70 -13.97
CA ALA A 88 13.31 1.86 -14.09
C ALA A 88 13.71 2.45 -15.46
N GLY A 89 12.90 2.25 -16.50
CA GLY A 89 13.10 2.83 -17.82
C GLY A 89 12.42 4.18 -18.06
N ALA A 90 11.73 4.74 -17.05
CA ALA A 90 11.06 6.03 -17.17
C ALA A 90 12.04 7.20 -17.02
N ASP A 91 11.63 8.39 -17.47
CA ASP A 91 12.40 9.62 -17.28
C ASP A 91 12.62 9.91 -15.78
N ALA A 92 13.78 10.45 -15.42
CA ALA A 92 14.16 10.73 -14.03
C ALA A 92 13.12 11.59 -13.28
N GLU A 93 12.53 12.58 -13.95
CA GLU A 93 11.49 13.42 -13.38
C GLU A 93 10.24 12.60 -12.99
N VAL A 94 9.84 11.64 -13.83
CA VAL A 94 8.70 10.74 -13.56
C VAL A 94 9.03 9.80 -12.39
N GLN A 95 10.26 9.31 -12.32
CA GLN A 95 10.74 8.49 -11.22
C GLN A 95 10.68 9.26 -9.90
N ASP A 96 11.23 10.46 -9.86
CA ASP A 96 11.21 11.32 -8.66
C ASP A 96 9.79 11.65 -8.20
N GLN A 97 8.89 11.99 -9.14
CA GLN A 97 7.49 12.26 -8.84
C GLN A 97 6.78 11.04 -8.23
N LEU A 98 7.10 9.84 -8.69
CA LEU A 98 6.49 8.62 -8.17
C LEU A 98 7.02 8.25 -6.78
N HIS A 99 8.33 8.41 -6.52
CA HIS A 99 8.90 8.26 -5.18
C HIS A 99 8.25 9.22 -4.17
N GLN A 100 8.09 10.50 -4.58
CA GLN A 100 7.38 11.49 -3.77
C GLN A 100 5.92 11.10 -3.54
N LEU A 101 5.22 10.65 -4.57
CA LEU A 101 3.84 10.21 -4.47
C LEU A 101 3.69 9.05 -3.46
N LEU A 102 4.51 8.00 -3.56
CA LEU A 102 4.45 6.87 -2.65
C LEU A 102 4.78 7.27 -1.20
N THR A 103 5.76 8.18 -1.03
CA THR A 103 6.11 8.73 0.28
C THR A 103 4.92 9.49 0.90
N VAL A 104 4.30 10.38 0.13
CA VAL A 104 3.14 11.17 0.57
C VAL A 104 1.93 10.26 0.83
N PHE A 105 1.69 9.29 -0.06
CA PHE A 105 0.57 8.35 0.04
C PHE A 105 0.65 7.50 1.31
N ASN A 106 1.84 7.06 1.71
CA ASN A 106 2.04 6.26 2.93
C ASN A 106 2.28 7.12 4.18
N SER A 107 2.24 8.45 4.09
CA SER A 107 2.54 9.34 5.22
C SER A 107 1.40 9.36 6.24
N PRO A 108 1.65 9.00 7.51
CA PRO A 108 0.63 9.11 8.56
C PRO A 108 0.27 10.57 8.84
N ILE A 109 1.17 11.52 8.58
CA ILE A 109 0.89 12.96 8.75
C ILE A 109 -0.14 13.40 7.69
N VAL A 110 0.03 12.99 6.44
CA VAL A 110 -0.92 13.29 5.37
C VAL A 110 -2.27 12.62 5.65
N ALA A 111 -2.28 11.36 6.06
CA ALA A 111 -3.49 10.65 6.45
C ALA A 111 -4.22 11.34 7.60
N PHE A 112 -3.48 11.85 8.58
CA PHE A 112 -4.08 12.61 9.68
C PHE A 112 -4.66 13.95 9.25
N LEU A 113 -3.90 14.74 8.47
CA LEU A 113 -4.31 16.09 8.09
C LEU A 113 -5.55 16.12 7.19
N PHE A 114 -5.71 15.13 6.33
CA PHE A 114 -6.81 15.10 5.35
C PHE A 114 -7.96 14.18 5.74
N ASP A 115 -7.66 13.08 6.44
CA ASP A 115 -8.61 11.99 6.63
C ASP A 115 -8.79 11.62 8.13
N PHE A 116 -8.12 12.36 9.06
CA PHE A 116 -8.10 12.12 10.51
C PHE A 116 -7.67 10.69 10.89
N ARG A 117 -6.79 10.06 10.08
CA ARG A 117 -6.24 8.72 10.32
C ARG A 117 -4.85 8.81 10.92
N PHE A 118 -4.62 8.07 12.01
CA PHE A 118 -3.35 8.11 12.76
C PHE A 118 -2.36 7.02 12.34
N SER A 119 -2.55 6.42 11.18
CA SER A 119 -1.80 5.26 10.71
C SER A 119 -1.26 5.50 9.30
N SER A 120 -0.10 4.94 8.98
CA SER A 120 0.39 4.92 7.60
C SER A 120 -0.45 3.94 6.79
N PHE A 121 -0.52 4.13 5.46
CA PHE A 121 -1.32 3.27 4.58
C PHE A 121 -0.99 1.78 4.74
N LEU A 122 0.28 1.40 4.83
CA LEU A 122 0.68 0.00 5.03
C LEU A 122 0.08 -0.61 6.31
N ASN A 123 -0.01 0.18 7.38
CA ASN A 123 -0.47 -0.28 8.69
C ASN A 123 -2.00 -0.19 8.88
N MET A 124 -2.73 0.23 7.85
CA MET A 124 -4.21 0.28 7.89
C MET A 124 -4.80 -1.12 7.72
N SER A 125 -6.00 -1.34 8.27
CA SER A 125 -6.81 -2.53 7.96
C SER A 125 -7.20 -2.56 6.47
N ALA A 126 -7.68 -3.69 5.98
CA ALA A 126 -8.13 -3.82 4.59
C ALA A 126 -9.24 -2.82 4.25
N GLU A 127 -10.21 -2.67 5.15
CA GLU A 127 -11.33 -1.74 5.02
C GLU A 127 -10.88 -0.29 5.03
N ASP A 128 -9.91 0.04 5.90
CA ASP A 128 -9.33 1.39 5.98
C ASP A 128 -8.52 1.73 4.73
N LYS A 129 -7.76 0.77 4.17
CA LYS A 129 -7.05 0.94 2.90
C LYS A 129 -8.02 1.24 1.76
N ASP A 130 -9.13 0.51 1.67
CA ASP A 130 -10.16 0.73 0.65
C ASP A 130 -10.81 2.11 0.79
N SER A 131 -11.12 2.51 2.02
CA SER A 131 -11.65 3.84 2.32
C SER A 131 -10.65 4.95 1.98
N TYR A 132 -9.37 4.79 2.36
CA TYR A 132 -8.32 5.76 2.09
C TYR A 132 -8.08 5.96 0.58
N ILE A 133 -8.06 4.87 -0.20
CA ILE A 133 -7.97 4.94 -1.67
C ILE A 133 -9.18 5.69 -2.25
N ARG A 134 -10.38 5.46 -1.72
CA ARG A 134 -11.59 6.18 -2.14
C ARG A 134 -11.50 7.66 -1.80
N ASP A 135 -10.97 8.03 -0.63
CA ASP A 135 -10.76 9.42 -0.22
C ASP A 135 -9.78 10.14 -1.17
N TRP A 136 -8.75 9.44 -1.66
CA TRP A 136 -7.86 9.96 -2.70
C TRP A 136 -8.57 10.13 -4.04
N MET A 137 -9.36 9.14 -4.45
CA MET A 137 -10.10 9.13 -5.72
C MET A 137 -11.09 10.30 -5.81
N THR A 138 -11.80 10.59 -4.72
CA THR A 138 -12.89 11.57 -4.66
C THR A 138 -12.48 12.90 -4.03
N SER A 139 -11.20 13.06 -3.68
CA SER A 139 -10.67 14.24 -3.00
C SER A 139 -11.00 15.55 -3.75
N MET A 140 -11.32 16.60 -3.02
CA MET A 140 -11.42 17.94 -3.61
C MET A 140 -10.06 18.50 -4.06
N PHE A 141 -8.95 17.96 -3.53
CA PHE A 141 -7.60 18.36 -3.92
C PHE A 141 -7.15 17.64 -5.20
N GLY A 142 -6.89 18.41 -6.25
CA GLY A 142 -6.51 17.87 -7.57
C GLY A 142 -5.28 16.97 -7.52
N VAL A 143 -4.27 17.32 -6.72
CA VAL A 143 -3.03 16.55 -6.57
C VAL A 143 -3.29 15.12 -6.05
N ARG A 144 -4.21 14.93 -5.11
CA ARG A 144 -4.57 13.59 -4.61
C ARG A 144 -5.25 12.77 -5.72
N ARG A 145 -6.21 13.36 -6.46
CA ARG A 145 -6.85 12.67 -7.58
C ARG A 145 -5.86 12.29 -8.67
N THR A 146 -4.93 13.18 -9.00
CA THR A 146 -3.88 12.90 -9.99
C THR A 146 -2.97 11.76 -9.51
N GLY A 147 -2.56 11.77 -8.24
CA GLY A 147 -1.76 10.68 -7.64
C GLY A 147 -2.50 9.34 -7.69
N PHE A 148 -3.78 9.31 -7.31
CA PHE A 148 -4.61 8.10 -7.44
C PHE A 148 -4.67 7.62 -8.88
N GLN A 149 -4.88 8.51 -9.86
CA GLN A 149 -4.95 8.12 -11.27
C GLN A 149 -3.63 7.56 -11.79
N ALA A 150 -2.49 8.09 -11.34
CA ALA A 150 -1.17 7.55 -11.68
C ALA A 150 -1.01 6.12 -11.15
N LEU A 151 -1.25 5.91 -9.86
CA LEU A 151 -1.18 4.59 -9.23
C LEU A 151 -2.13 3.59 -9.90
N LYS A 152 -3.38 4.00 -10.16
CA LYS A 152 -4.37 3.17 -10.85
C LYS A 152 -3.92 2.77 -12.25
N ARG A 153 -3.44 3.72 -13.04
CA ARG A 153 -2.99 3.44 -14.43
C ARG A 153 -1.85 2.45 -14.45
N ILE A 154 -0.83 2.65 -13.61
CA ILE A 154 0.32 1.75 -13.54
C ILE A 154 -0.15 0.36 -13.10
N SER A 155 -0.94 0.24 -12.02
CA SER A 155 -1.44 -1.04 -11.52
C SER A 155 -2.22 -1.81 -12.57
N LEU A 156 -3.19 -1.17 -13.24
CA LEU A 156 -3.99 -1.81 -14.29
C LEU A 156 -3.15 -2.15 -15.52
N SER A 157 -2.24 -1.26 -15.96
CA SER A 157 -1.37 -1.54 -17.10
C SER A 157 -0.53 -2.78 -16.83
N MET A 158 0.09 -2.90 -15.66
CA MET A 158 0.91 -4.06 -15.32
C MET A 158 0.08 -5.34 -15.15
N PHE A 159 -1.13 -5.24 -14.63
CA PHE A 159 -2.03 -6.38 -14.47
C PHE A 159 -2.49 -6.95 -15.82
N TYR A 160 -2.89 -6.08 -16.74
CA TYR A 160 -3.37 -6.50 -18.07
C TYR A 160 -2.26 -6.83 -19.08
N THR A 161 -0.99 -6.78 -18.69
CA THR A 161 0.09 -7.39 -19.48
C THR A 161 0.04 -8.93 -19.45
N ASP A 162 -0.67 -9.52 -18.49
CA ASP A 162 -0.84 -10.96 -18.38
C ASP A 162 -2.13 -11.41 -19.10
N SER A 163 -1.99 -12.26 -20.09
CA SER A 163 -3.13 -12.74 -20.89
C SER A 163 -4.20 -13.49 -20.09
N ARG A 164 -3.82 -14.04 -18.93
CA ARG A 164 -4.78 -14.72 -18.02
C ARG A 164 -5.82 -13.74 -17.46
N SER A 165 -5.49 -12.43 -17.38
CA SER A 165 -6.42 -11.39 -16.92
C SER A 165 -7.44 -10.97 -17.99
N TRP A 166 -7.25 -11.33 -19.26
CA TRP A 166 -8.06 -10.84 -20.39
C TRP A 166 -9.43 -11.47 -20.49
N LYS A 167 -9.56 -12.71 -20.07
CA LYS A 167 -10.79 -13.50 -20.21
C LYS A 167 -12.00 -12.82 -19.57
N GLU A 168 -11.84 -12.22 -18.39
CA GLU A 168 -12.95 -11.58 -17.67
C GLU A 168 -13.43 -10.27 -18.29
N ILE A 169 -12.52 -9.54 -18.95
CA ILE A 169 -12.89 -8.31 -19.66
C ILE A 169 -13.36 -8.60 -21.10
N GLY A 170 -13.50 -9.87 -21.47
CA GLY A 170 -13.95 -10.28 -22.80
C GLY A 170 -12.95 -9.96 -23.91
N TYR A 171 -11.67 -9.79 -23.57
CA TYR A 171 -10.62 -9.54 -24.55
C TYR A 171 -9.96 -10.86 -24.96
N GLU A 172 -10.12 -11.24 -26.22
CA GLU A 172 -9.57 -12.49 -26.77
C GLU A 172 -8.14 -12.36 -27.30
N GLY A 173 -7.52 -11.20 -27.15
CA GLY A 173 -6.21 -10.89 -27.68
C GLY A 173 -6.27 -10.00 -28.93
N MET A 174 -5.11 -9.71 -29.51
CA MET A 174 -5.03 -8.92 -30.73
C MET A 174 -5.58 -9.75 -31.89
N PHE A 175 -6.67 -9.28 -32.49
CA PHE A 175 -7.18 -9.84 -33.73
C PHE A 175 -6.15 -9.56 -34.84
N MET A 176 -5.31 -10.55 -35.15
CA MET A 176 -4.50 -10.56 -36.37
C MET A 176 -5.41 -11.11 -37.44
N PRO A 177 -5.82 -10.31 -38.43
CA PRO A 177 -6.49 -10.90 -39.61
C PRO A 177 -5.51 -11.86 -40.24
N GLU A 178 -5.78 -13.18 -40.13
CA GLU A 178 -5.05 -14.18 -40.90
C GLU A 178 -5.26 -13.86 -42.37
N ASP A 179 -4.16 -13.48 -43.02
CA ASP A 179 -3.95 -13.48 -44.46
C ASP A 179 -5.00 -12.78 -45.32
N ARG A 180 -4.72 -11.52 -45.66
CA ARG A 180 -5.03 -11.08 -47.01
C ARG A 180 -4.03 -11.77 -47.95
N LYS A 181 -4.37 -12.99 -48.38
CA LYS A 181 -3.84 -13.55 -49.61
C LYS A 181 -4.51 -12.90 -50.81
#